data_223d0e033b2f2203435ac0106e8a8056
#
_entry.id   223d0e033b2f2203435ac0106e8a8056
#
_cell.length_a   1.000
_cell.length_b   1.000
_cell.length_c   1.000
_cell.angle_alpha   90.00
_cell.angle_beta   90.00
_cell.angle_gamma   90.00
#
_symmetry.space_group_name_H-M   'P 1'
#
loop_
_entity.id
_entity.type
_entity.pdbx_description
1 polymer ?
#
loop_
_entity_poly.entity_id
_entity_poly.type
_entity_poly.pdbx_seq_one_letter_code
_entity_poly.pdbx_strand_id
1 'polypeptide(L)'
;MRKIIYILLFILALTSCQKGRTYFPKDLKPQEIEIVRFDNALMNVHQPNPDPSLKTRDEGHGTRVDIRVLYDEYPEFMPLWVEDILGIPSADTAFLEQQLPLFLNDTLYGFKQTNAREQEIFADVSDLEQAIGKAFGRIEWLYPETEIPTFYLFISGFQTPIYFGEGLIGIGADMYLGSDYEYYNRVVYEYQKQTMRKECIPVDVVSAYLFRTIPYTSSKSRLLDQMLYRGKVMYLTAQIFDNLKGHEVMGWTKEQWEWCVKNERAIWHLVMDKRDLFKTESLVLTGYLNDGPFTSEVSQDAPGRLGIWLGWRIAESYMEHNETVSLQDLMAEGDAQKILEESYYKP
;
A
#
# COMPACT_ATOMS: atom_id res chain seq x y z
N MET A 1 4.78 -53.40 -24.51
CA MET A 1 5.89 -52.57 -24.00
C MET A 1 6.06 -51.24 -24.71
N ARG A 2 6.01 -51.12 -26.04
CA ARG A 2 6.12 -49.80 -26.74
C ARG A 2 5.02 -48.78 -26.37
N LYS A 3 3.77 -49.20 -26.18
CA LYS A 3 2.65 -48.28 -25.82
C LYS A 3 2.76 -47.75 -24.39
N ILE A 4 3.37 -48.47 -23.47
CA ILE A 4 3.58 -48.02 -22.07
C ILE A 4 4.68 -46.95 -22.00
N ILE A 5 5.69 -47.04 -22.86
CA ILE A 5 6.80 -46.09 -22.95
C ILE A 5 6.29 -44.72 -23.45
N TYR A 6 5.34 -44.67 -24.38
CA TYR A 6 4.74 -43.41 -24.87
C TYR A 6 3.84 -42.73 -23.82
N ILE A 7 3.14 -43.51 -22.99
CA ILE A 7 2.32 -42.98 -21.89
C ILE A 7 3.21 -42.39 -20.78
N LEU A 8 4.33 -43.07 -20.47
CA LEU A 8 5.32 -42.55 -19.49
C LEU A 8 6.04 -41.28 -19.99
N LEU A 9 6.36 -41.19 -21.29
CA LEU A 9 6.93 -39.98 -21.89
C LEU A 9 5.93 -38.83 -21.96
N PHE A 10 4.63 -39.10 -22.12
CA PHE A 10 3.60 -38.05 -22.11
C PHE A 10 3.29 -37.53 -20.70
N ILE A 11 3.41 -38.36 -19.67
CA ILE A 11 3.25 -37.96 -18.26
C ILE A 11 4.45 -37.15 -17.77
N LEU A 12 5.66 -37.39 -18.28
CA LEU A 12 6.85 -36.59 -17.98
C LEU A 12 6.84 -35.19 -18.63
N ALA A 13 6.03 -34.97 -19.66
CA ALA A 13 5.89 -33.67 -20.30
C ALA A 13 4.89 -32.73 -19.57
N LEU A 14 4.12 -33.23 -18.59
CA LEU A 14 3.13 -32.45 -17.84
C LEU A 14 3.62 -31.92 -16.49
N THR A 15 4.86 -32.24 -16.08
CA THR A 15 5.50 -31.64 -14.92
C THR A 15 6.51 -30.55 -15.33
N SER A 16 6.14 -29.69 -16.28
CA SER A 16 6.76 -28.40 -16.38
C SER A 16 6.23 -27.57 -15.20
N CYS A 17 6.86 -27.71 -14.05
CA CYS A 17 6.81 -26.63 -13.06
C CYS A 17 7.29 -25.38 -13.79
N GLN A 18 6.38 -24.47 -14.12
CA GLN A 18 6.74 -23.11 -14.44
C GLN A 18 7.50 -22.57 -13.21
N LYS A 19 8.83 -22.69 -13.24
CA LYS A 19 9.68 -21.90 -12.35
C LYS A 19 9.41 -20.46 -12.77
N GLY A 20 8.65 -19.74 -11.96
CA GLY A 20 8.44 -18.32 -12.15
C GLY A 20 9.79 -17.65 -12.43
N ARG A 21 9.79 -16.69 -13.34
CA ARG A 21 10.98 -15.92 -13.70
C ARG A 21 11.56 -15.28 -12.43
N THR A 22 12.85 -15.47 -12.18
CA THR A 22 13.55 -14.85 -11.05
C THR A 22 14.13 -13.53 -11.50
N TYR A 23 13.65 -12.43 -10.94
CA TYR A 23 14.08 -11.08 -11.31
C TYR A 23 15.23 -10.56 -10.46
N PHE A 24 15.42 -11.09 -9.27
CA PHE A 24 16.38 -10.57 -8.29
C PHE A 24 17.47 -11.60 -7.95
N PRO A 25 18.71 -11.17 -7.68
CA PRO A 25 19.76 -12.03 -7.13
C PRO A 25 19.32 -12.63 -5.80
N LYS A 26 19.68 -13.91 -5.56
CA LYS A 26 19.31 -14.62 -4.33
C LYS A 26 19.97 -14.06 -3.07
N ASP A 27 21.12 -13.46 -3.24
CA ASP A 27 22.00 -12.88 -2.20
C ASP A 27 21.87 -11.37 -2.09
N LEU A 28 20.80 -10.79 -2.67
CA LEU A 28 20.55 -9.36 -2.58
C LEU A 28 20.33 -8.97 -1.11
N LYS A 29 21.13 -8.01 -0.65
CA LYS A 29 21.05 -7.54 0.72
C LYS A 29 19.83 -6.64 0.91
N PRO A 30 19.10 -6.79 2.04
CA PRO A 30 18.09 -5.82 2.42
C PRO A 30 18.71 -4.49 2.79
N GLN A 31 17.97 -3.41 2.69
CA GLN A 31 18.32 -2.13 3.32
C GLN A 31 18.09 -2.23 4.84
N GLU A 32 18.92 -1.52 5.60
CA GLU A 32 18.70 -1.33 7.03
C GLU A 32 17.65 -0.23 7.21
N ILE A 33 16.46 -0.63 7.64
CA ILE A 33 15.34 0.29 7.91
C ILE A 33 15.10 0.33 9.40
N GLU A 34 15.01 1.54 9.93
CA GLU A 34 14.52 1.84 11.27
C GLU A 34 13.25 2.65 11.15
N ILE A 35 12.19 2.22 11.83
CA ILE A 35 10.93 2.96 11.87
C ILE A 35 10.91 3.84 13.11
N VAL A 36 10.98 5.15 12.88
CA VAL A 36 10.91 6.15 13.95
C VAL A 36 9.52 6.13 14.58
N ARG A 37 9.47 5.88 15.90
CA ARG A 37 8.25 5.71 16.69
C ARG A 37 7.71 7.07 17.17
N PHE A 38 7.26 7.90 16.25
CA PHE A 38 6.67 9.19 16.59
C PHE A 38 5.36 9.05 17.39
N ASP A 39 4.59 7.96 17.16
CA ASP A 39 3.46 7.56 17.97
C ASP A 39 3.81 7.43 19.46
N ASN A 40 4.92 6.74 19.77
CA ASN A 40 5.42 6.60 21.15
C ASN A 40 5.87 7.93 21.75
N ALA A 41 6.52 8.78 20.96
CA ALA A 41 6.96 10.11 21.40
C ALA A 41 5.77 10.97 21.81
N LEU A 42 4.70 11.00 21.01
CA LEU A 42 3.45 11.67 21.32
C LEU A 42 2.84 11.21 22.66
N MET A 43 2.83 9.89 22.89
CA MET A 43 2.27 9.33 24.11
C MET A 43 3.13 9.64 25.34
N ASN A 44 4.46 9.66 25.21
CA ASN A 44 5.39 9.93 26.29
C ASN A 44 5.35 11.41 26.75
N VAL A 45 5.23 12.34 25.83
CA VAL A 45 5.11 13.78 26.16
C VAL A 45 3.82 14.08 26.93
N HIS A 46 2.81 13.23 26.75
CA HIS A 46 1.53 13.37 27.46
C HIS A 46 1.54 12.79 28.90
N GLN A 47 2.54 11.99 29.28
CA GLN A 47 2.62 11.46 30.66
C GLN A 47 3.05 12.58 31.63
N PRO A 48 2.42 12.66 32.83
CA PRO A 48 2.87 13.60 33.84
C PRO A 48 4.32 13.28 34.18
N ASN A 49 5.19 14.32 34.13
CA ASN A 49 6.58 14.20 34.51
C ASN A 49 6.67 13.56 35.91
N PRO A 50 7.36 12.40 36.04
CA PRO A 50 7.48 11.73 37.34
C PRO A 50 8.32 12.51 38.39
N ASP A 51 8.92 13.66 38.02
CA ASP A 51 9.66 14.50 38.94
C ASP A 51 8.76 15.49 39.71
N PRO A 52 8.43 15.19 41.01
CA PRO A 52 7.57 16.07 41.79
C PRO A 52 8.24 17.42 42.17
N SER A 53 9.52 17.61 41.84
CA SER A 53 10.23 18.86 42.17
C SER A 53 9.96 19.98 41.14
N LEU A 54 9.48 19.66 39.99
CA LEU A 54 8.98 20.62 39.01
C LEU A 54 7.50 20.90 39.28
N LYS A 55 7.22 21.70 40.31
CA LYS A 55 5.88 22.22 40.58
C LYS A 55 5.42 23.09 39.44
N THR A 56 4.67 22.51 38.50
CA THR A 56 3.84 23.30 37.56
C THR A 56 2.72 23.93 38.38
N ARG A 57 2.72 25.23 38.38
CA ARG A 57 1.83 26.10 39.14
C ARG A 57 0.50 26.26 38.39
N ASP A 58 -0.24 25.16 38.22
CA ASP A 58 -1.61 25.23 37.71
C ASP A 58 -2.44 24.06 38.25
N GLU A 59 -3.02 24.26 39.42
CA GLU A 59 -4.11 23.43 39.93
C GLU A 59 -5.37 23.85 39.17
N GLY A 60 -5.75 23.12 38.09
CA GLY A 60 -7.09 23.30 37.52
C GLY A 60 -7.34 22.97 36.07
N HIS A 61 -6.34 22.84 35.23
CA HIS A 61 -6.55 22.47 33.81
C HIS A 61 -5.54 21.41 33.41
N GLY A 62 -6.00 20.41 32.68
CA GLY A 62 -5.30 19.17 32.35
C GLY A 62 -3.82 19.30 32.00
N THR A 63 -3.09 18.21 32.13
CA THR A 63 -1.64 18.10 31.95
C THR A 63 -1.20 18.83 30.67
N ARG A 64 -0.46 19.93 30.83
CA ARG A 64 0.06 20.69 29.67
C ARG A 64 1.24 19.91 29.08
N VAL A 65 1.17 19.63 27.79
CA VAL A 65 2.23 18.97 27.04
C VAL A 65 3.25 20.01 26.58
N ASP A 66 4.54 19.82 26.84
CA ASP A 66 5.58 20.66 26.25
C ASP A 66 5.91 20.15 24.83
N ILE A 67 5.20 20.63 23.83
CA ILE A 67 5.35 20.23 22.44
C ILE A 67 6.69 20.64 21.84
N ARG A 68 7.44 21.57 22.46
CA ARG A 68 8.75 22.01 21.97
C ARG A 68 9.73 20.84 21.93
N VAL A 69 9.60 19.92 22.86
CA VAL A 69 10.42 18.68 22.87
C VAL A 69 10.22 17.90 21.55
N LEU A 70 8.98 17.79 21.06
CA LEU A 70 8.71 17.10 19.80
C LEU A 70 9.23 17.87 18.57
N TYR A 71 9.18 19.21 18.57
CA TYR A 71 9.78 20.01 17.52
C TYR A 71 11.32 19.91 17.50
N ASP A 72 11.94 19.83 18.68
CA ASP A 72 13.39 19.69 18.79
C ASP A 72 13.87 18.29 18.41
N GLU A 73 13.11 17.25 18.76
CA GLU A 73 13.46 15.85 18.52
C GLU A 73 13.08 15.37 17.10
N TYR A 74 11.99 15.90 16.55
CA TYR A 74 11.45 15.53 15.23
C TYR A 74 11.26 16.76 14.31
N PRO A 75 12.31 17.55 14.05
CA PRO A 75 12.19 18.82 13.36
C PRO A 75 11.66 18.71 11.92
N GLU A 76 11.89 17.57 11.26
CA GLU A 76 11.42 17.31 9.90
C GLU A 76 9.96 16.81 9.86
N PHE A 77 9.54 16.02 10.84
CA PHE A 77 8.23 15.35 10.84
C PHE A 77 7.17 16.12 11.60
N MET A 78 7.51 16.72 12.75
CA MET A 78 6.54 17.41 13.61
C MET A 78 5.78 18.53 12.91
N PRO A 79 6.41 19.45 12.12
CA PRO A 79 5.69 20.46 11.36
C PRO A 79 4.70 19.86 10.36
N LEU A 80 5.10 18.82 9.62
CA LEU A 80 4.24 18.15 8.63
C LEU A 80 3.03 17.48 9.30
N TRP A 81 3.26 16.81 10.44
CA TRP A 81 2.18 16.19 11.20
C TRP A 81 1.15 17.22 11.68
N VAL A 82 1.63 18.36 12.18
CA VAL A 82 0.75 19.43 12.69
C VAL A 82 -0.02 20.12 11.56
N GLU A 83 0.67 20.48 10.47
CA GLU A 83 0.06 21.24 9.38
C GLU A 83 -0.78 20.37 8.44
N ASP A 84 -0.19 19.27 7.94
CA ASP A 84 -0.83 18.49 6.88
C ASP A 84 -1.80 17.42 7.43
N ILE A 85 -1.51 16.88 8.63
CA ILE A 85 -2.35 15.83 9.22
C ILE A 85 -3.39 16.42 10.16
N LEU A 86 -2.99 17.28 11.11
CA LEU A 86 -3.94 17.88 12.05
C LEU A 86 -4.63 19.12 11.49
N GLY A 87 -4.11 19.73 10.41
CA GLY A 87 -4.66 20.97 9.83
C GLY A 87 -4.51 22.19 10.73
N ILE A 88 -3.53 22.20 11.62
CA ILE A 88 -3.25 23.27 12.57
C ILE A 88 -2.04 24.07 12.07
N PRO A 89 -2.13 25.42 11.96
CA PRO A 89 -0.95 26.20 11.62
C PRO A 89 0.21 25.98 12.61
N SER A 90 1.40 25.63 12.14
CA SER A 90 2.56 25.29 12.98
C SER A 90 2.99 26.42 13.93
N ALA A 91 2.68 27.66 13.57
CA ALA A 91 2.94 28.82 14.42
C ALA A 91 2.06 28.90 15.67
N ASP A 92 0.95 28.16 15.74
CA ASP A 92 0.02 28.19 16.88
C ASP A 92 0.32 27.07 17.89
N THR A 93 1.53 27.12 18.45
CA THR A 93 1.99 26.15 19.44
C THR A 93 1.12 26.14 20.70
N ALA A 94 0.61 27.31 21.12
CA ALA A 94 -0.24 27.42 22.30
C ALA A 94 -1.58 26.70 22.11
N PHE A 95 -2.17 26.79 20.94
CA PHE A 95 -3.37 26.04 20.59
C PHE A 95 -3.09 24.53 20.57
N LEU A 96 -1.99 24.10 19.96
CA LEU A 96 -1.60 22.70 19.90
C LEU A 96 -1.35 22.11 21.31
N GLU A 97 -0.62 22.82 22.19
CA GLU A 97 -0.40 22.42 23.59
C GLU A 97 -1.72 22.20 24.36
N GLN A 98 -2.76 22.96 24.02
CA GLN A 98 -4.07 22.80 24.62
C GLN A 98 -4.89 21.66 23.99
N GLN A 99 -4.82 21.48 22.67
CA GLN A 99 -5.66 20.53 21.95
C GLN A 99 -5.11 19.10 21.98
N LEU A 100 -3.79 18.94 21.93
CA LEU A 100 -3.15 17.61 21.85
C LEU A 100 -3.54 16.68 23.02
N PRO A 101 -3.55 17.11 24.29
CA PRO A 101 -4.04 16.27 25.39
C PRO A 101 -5.50 15.87 25.23
N LEU A 102 -6.35 16.76 24.72
CA LEU A 102 -7.76 16.47 24.48
C LEU A 102 -7.92 15.41 23.39
N PHE A 103 -7.17 15.55 22.30
CA PHE A 103 -7.14 14.59 21.20
C PHE A 103 -6.69 13.21 21.67
N LEU A 104 -5.54 13.11 22.36
CA LEU A 104 -4.97 11.83 22.79
C LEU A 104 -5.79 11.11 23.86
N ASN A 105 -6.54 11.83 24.69
CA ASN A 105 -7.37 11.27 25.77
C ASN A 105 -8.86 11.21 25.44
N ASP A 106 -9.25 11.56 24.24
CA ASP A 106 -10.65 11.57 23.89
C ASP A 106 -11.24 10.16 23.94
N THR A 107 -12.26 10.01 24.80
CA THR A 107 -13.02 8.77 24.95
C THR A 107 -14.28 8.75 24.09
N LEU A 108 -14.76 9.92 23.63
CA LEU A 108 -15.99 10.03 22.85
C LEU A 108 -15.77 9.50 21.44
N TYR A 109 -14.65 9.88 20.84
CA TYR A 109 -14.24 9.42 19.50
C TYR A 109 -13.31 8.20 19.54
N GLY A 110 -13.02 7.67 20.72
CA GLY A 110 -12.28 6.44 20.91
C GLY A 110 -10.76 6.54 20.76
N PHE A 111 -10.17 7.75 20.69
CA PHE A 111 -8.71 7.89 20.53
C PHE A 111 -7.91 7.27 21.67
N LYS A 112 -8.39 7.34 22.90
CA LYS A 112 -7.73 6.67 24.03
C LYS A 112 -7.65 5.16 23.85
N GLN A 113 -8.73 4.52 23.39
CA GLN A 113 -8.77 3.08 23.12
C GLN A 113 -7.93 2.74 21.87
N THR A 114 -7.97 3.61 20.86
CA THR A 114 -7.16 3.49 19.64
C THR A 114 -5.68 3.50 19.97
N ASN A 115 -5.22 4.47 20.76
CA ASN A 115 -3.82 4.55 21.18
C ASN A 115 -3.39 3.33 22.01
N ALA A 116 -4.25 2.81 22.90
CA ALA A 116 -3.93 1.60 23.64
C ALA A 116 -3.79 0.37 22.74
N ARG A 117 -4.68 0.23 21.75
CA ARG A 117 -4.63 -0.85 20.77
C ARG A 117 -3.41 -0.73 19.85
N GLU A 118 -3.06 0.48 19.44
CA GLU A 118 -1.88 0.79 18.65
C GLU A 118 -0.59 0.35 19.38
N GLN A 119 -0.45 0.73 20.65
CA GLN A 119 0.69 0.32 21.47
C GLN A 119 0.82 -1.21 21.61
N GLU A 120 -0.30 -1.93 21.64
CA GLU A 120 -0.30 -3.39 21.65
C GLU A 120 0.18 -3.98 20.32
N ILE A 121 -0.37 -3.53 19.19
CA ILE A 121 -0.08 -4.07 17.85
C ILE A 121 1.34 -3.72 17.40
N PHE A 122 1.78 -2.50 17.69
CA PHE A 122 3.09 -2.00 17.29
C PHE A 122 4.12 -2.01 18.43
N ALA A 123 3.94 -2.86 19.46
CA ALA A 123 4.94 -3.08 20.51
C ALA A 123 6.30 -3.50 19.92
N ASP A 124 6.29 -4.27 18.86
CA ASP A 124 7.43 -4.66 18.06
C ASP A 124 7.13 -4.38 16.58
N VAL A 125 8.04 -3.69 15.89
CA VAL A 125 7.94 -3.34 14.46
C VAL A 125 9.06 -3.96 13.62
N SER A 126 9.89 -4.82 14.20
CA SER A 126 11.04 -5.44 13.53
C SER A 126 10.66 -6.28 12.31
N ASP A 127 9.46 -6.85 12.30
CA ASP A 127 8.87 -7.55 11.16
C ASP A 127 8.59 -6.60 9.99
N LEU A 128 8.10 -5.38 10.26
CA LEU A 128 7.88 -4.34 9.26
C LEU A 128 9.21 -3.81 8.72
N GLU A 129 10.17 -3.51 9.60
CA GLU A 129 11.51 -3.05 9.23
C GLU A 129 12.19 -4.05 8.31
N GLN A 130 12.11 -5.35 8.65
CA GLN A 130 12.67 -6.41 7.83
C GLN A 130 11.97 -6.52 6.45
N ALA A 131 10.64 -6.47 6.42
CA ALA A 131 9.87 -6.60 5.18
C ALA A 131 10.10 -5.41 4.25
N ILE A 132 10.04 -4.18 4.79
CA ILE A 132 10.31 -2.93 4.05
C ILE A 132 11.77 -2.91 3.60
N GLY A 133 12.71 -3.29 4.46
CA GLY A 133 14.14 -3.33 4.12
C GLY A 133 14.45 -4.27 2.95
N LYS A 134 13.86 -5.46 2.92
CA LYS A 134 13.97 -6.38 1.77
C LYS A 134 13.38 -5.79 0.51
N ALA A 135 12.22 -5.17 0.61
CA ALA A 135 11.54 -4.55 -0.53
C ALA A 135 12.37 -3.38 -1.10
N PHE A 136 12.86 -2.48 -0.25
CA PHE A 136 13.66 -1.33 -0.68
C PHE A 136 15.04 -1.75 -1.22
N GLY A 137 15.64 -2.84 -0.72
CA GLY A 137 16.84 -3.42 -1.34
C GLY A 137 16.60 -3.85 -2.79
N ARG A 138 15.40 -4.38 -3.11
CA ARG A 138 15.00 -4.74 -4.48
C ARG A 138 14.68 -3.52 -5.33
N ILE A 139 14.05 -2.51 -4.75
CA ILE A 139 13.77 -1.24 -5.44
C ILE A 139 15.08 -0.55 -5.81
N GLU A 140 16.04 -0.44 -4.89
CA GLU A 140 17.34 0.14 -5.17
C GLU A 140 18.12 -0.65 -6.23
N TRP A 141 18.04 -2.00 -6.20
CA TRP A 141 18.65 -2.83 -7.24
C TRP A 141 18.06 -2.56 -8.64
N LEU A 142 16.75 -2.31 -8.73
CA LEU A 142 16.09 -1.92 -9.98
C LEU A 142 16.42 -0.46 -10.36
N TYR A 143 16.46 0.42 -9.38
CA TYR A 143 16.62 1.86 -9.55
C TYR A 143 17.73 2.36 -8.62
N PRO A 144 19.02 2.28 -9.04
CA PRO A 144 20.16 2.58 -8.17
C PRO A 144 20.23 4.02 -7.65
N GLU A 145 19.51 4.96 -8.27
CA GLU A 145 19.39 6.35 -7.82
C GLU A 145 18.31 6.54 -6.73
N THR A 146 17.74 5.43 -6.22
CA THR A 146 16.74 5.50 -5.17
C THR A 146 17.34 5.99 -3.87
N GLU A 147 16.84 7.10 -3.34
CA GLU A 147 17.11 7.53 -1.98
C GLU A 147 16.17 6.79 -1.03
N ILE A 148 16.73 6.15 0.00
CA ILE A 148 15.95 5.41 0.99
C ILE A 148 15.32 6.43 1.95
N PRO A 149 13.97 6.53 2.02
CA PRO A 149 13.33 7.50 2.90
C PRO A 149 13.45 7.10 4.38
N THR A 150 13.34 8.08 5.27
CA THR A 150 13.11 7.83 6.70
C THR A 150 11.66 7.42 6.93
N PHE A 151 11.43 6.37 7.69
CA PHE A 151 10.09 5.88 8.00
C PHE A 151 9.63 6.33 9.37
N TYR A 152 8.42 6.87 9.46
CA TYR A 152 7.78 7.28 10.71
C TYR A 152 6.50 6.48 10.94
N LEU A 153 6.31 5.94 12.11
CA LEU A 153 5.01 5.44 12.56
C LEU A 153 4.34 6.55 13.38
N PHE A 154 3.11 6.91 13.03
CA PHE A 154 2.43 8.05 13.62
C PHE A 154 0.91 7.86 13.73
N ILE A 155 0.24 8.70 14.50
CA ILE A 155 -1.22 8.72 14.64
C ILE A 155 -1.79 9.70 13.59
N SER A 156 -2.61 9.18 12.66
CA SER A 156 -3.19 9.97 11.57
C SER A 156 -4.56 10.57 11.87
N GLY A 157 -5.22 10.14 12.94
CA GLY A 157 -6.62 10.47 13.19
C GLY A 157 -7.57 9.79 12.20
N PHE A 158 -7.25 8.59 11.74
CA PHE A 158 -7.96 7.82 10.71
C PHE A 158 -8.07 8.52 9.35
N GLN A 159 -7.09 9.38 9.01
CA GLN A 159 -7.14 10.17 7.78
C GLN A 159 -6.29 9.58 6.65
N THR A 160 -5.10 9.07 6.95
CA THR A 160 -4.19 8.59 5.91
C THR A 160 -3.39 7.38 6.37
N PRO A 161 -3.39 6.28 5.57
CA PRO A 161 -2.55 5.13 5.85
C PRO A 161 -1.06 5.38 5.56
N ILE A 162 -0.75 6.10 4.46
CA ILE A 162 0.62 6.41 4.04
C ILE A 162 0.71 7.90 3.69
N TYR A 163 1.66 8.59 4.30
CA TYR A 163 1.97 9.98 4.07
C TYR A 163 3.36 10.13 3.45
N PHE A 164 3.53 11.06 2.51
CA PHE A 164 4.81 11.34 1.86
C PHE A 164 5.26 12.77 2.14
N GLY A 165 6.35 12.92 2.86
CA GLY A 165 7.12 14.16 2.98
C GLY A 165 8.35 14.16 2.08
N GLU A 166 9.18 15.20 2.19
CA GLU A 166 10.47 15.27 1.53
C GLU A 166 11.45 14.32 2.24
N GLY A 167 11.95 13.30 1.53
CA GLY A 167 12.88 12.30 2.09
C GLY A 167 12.26 11.37 3.16
N LEU A 168 10.94 11.38 3.38
CA LEU A 168 10.32 10.57 4.42
C LEU A 168 8.97 9.96 4.00
N ILE A 169 8.63 8.86 4.67
CA ILE A 169 7.34 8.18 4.57
C ILE A 169 6.74 8.00 5.97
N GLY A 170 5.56 8.56 6.19
CA GLY A 170 4.76 8.33 7.39
C GLY A 170 3.79 7.17 7.20
N ILE A 171 3.66 6.33 8.23
CA ILE A 171 2.74 5.19 8.31
C ILE A 171 1.73 5.52 9.40
N GLY A 172 0.47 5.71 9.04
CA GLY A 172 -0.63 5.99 9.97
C GLY A 172 -1.02 4.72 10.74
N ALA A 173 -0.48 4.53 11.93
CA ALA A 173 -0.64 3.32 12.73
C ALA A 173 -2.12 3.01 13.03
N ASP A 174 -2.91 4.03 13.30
CA ASP A 174 -4.34 3.95 13.55
C ASP A 174 -5.17 3.44 12.34
N MET A 175 -4.56 3.35 11.16
CA MET A 175 -5.15 2.75 9.96
C MET A 175 -4.90 1.23 9.85
N TYR A 176 -4.17 0.60 10.80
CA TYR A 176 -3.74 -0.80 10.71
C TYR A 176 -3.94 -1.61 12.00
N LEU A 177 -5.03 -1.34 12.73
CA LEU A 177 -5.31 -1.93 14.05
C LEU A 177 -5.99 -3.31 14.02
N GLY A 178 -6.18 -3.87 12.85
CA GLY A 178 -6.89 -5.14 12.62
C GLY A 178 -8.25 -4.92 11.96
N SER A 179 -8.61 -5.81 11.04
CA SER A 179 -9.88 -5.71 10.29
C SER A 179 -11.13 -5.80 11.17
N ASP A 180 -11.00 -6.32 12.37
CA ASP A 180 -12.03 -6.49 13.39
C ASP A 180 -12.11 -5.33 14.40
N TYR A 181 -11.25 -4.31 14.26
CA TYR A 181 -11.25 -3.17 15.17
C TYR A 181 -12.59 -2.43 15.10
N GLU A 182 -13.32 -2.44 16.22
CA GLU A 182 -14.73 -2.01 16.26
C GLU A 182 -14.94 -0.55 15.82
N TYR A 183 -13.98 0.34 16.12
CA TYR A 183 -14.09 1.75 15.79
C TYR A 183 -14.10 2.01 14.28
N TYR A 184 -13.52 1.12 13.47
CA TYR A 184 -13.58 1.22 12.00
C TYR A 184 -15.01 1.22 11.45
N ASN A 185 -15.99 0.62 12.16
CA ASN A 185 -17.39 0.69 11.77
C ASN A 185 -17.95 2.12 11.68
N ARG A 186 -17.27 3.11 12.28
CA ARG A 186 -17.70 4.51 12.33
C ARG A 186 -16.98 5.39 11.33
N VAL A 187 -15.79 4.99 10.86
CA VAL A 187 -14.88 5.87 10.12
C VAL A 187 -14.52 5.38 8.72
N VAL A 188 -14.71 4.09 8.43
CA VAL A 188 -14.38 3.52 7.10
C VAL A 188 -15.50 2.59 6.60
N TYR A 189 -15.50 2.32 5.29
CA TYR A 189 -16.42 1.37 4.69
C TYR A 189 -15.97 -0.07 4.95
N GLU A 190 -16.95 -1.01 4.96
CA GLU A 190 -16.69 -2.42 5.26
C GLU A 190 -15.62 -3.05 4.36
N TYR A 191 -15.63 -2.74 3.05
CA TYR A 191 -14.68 -3.29 2.09
C TYR A 191 -13.23 -2.82 2.32
N GLN A 192 -13.02 -1.70 3.02
CA GLN A 192 -11.68 -1.16 3.31
C GLN A 192 -11.01 -1.88 4.48
N LYS A 193 -11.79 -2.38 5.44
CA LYS A 193 -11.26 -2.99 6.68
C LYS A 193 -10.34 -4.18 6.43
N GLN A 194 -10.56 -4.91 5.34
CA GLN A 194 -9.77 -6.11 5.03
C GLN A 194 -8.27 -5.85 4.88
N THR A 195 -7.86 -4.63 4.51
CA THR A 195 -6.46 -4.21 4.38
C THR A 195 -5.94 -3.44 5.59
N MET A 196 -6.81 -3.10 6.55
CA MET A 196 -6.44 -2.30 7.73
C MET A 196 -5.81 -3.18 8.83
N ARG A 197 -4.73 -3.87 8.48
CA ARG A 197 -3.99 -4.80 9.34
C ARG A 197 -2.49 -4.56 9.18
N LYS A 198 -1.73 -4.74 10.26
CA LYS A 198 -0.28 -4.53 10.30
C LYS A 198 0.46 -5.22 9.14
N GLU A 199 0.06 -6.43 8.77
CA GLU A 199 0.68 -7.22 7.71
C GLU A 199 0.53 -6.60 6.32
N CYS A 200 -0.43 -5.68 6.11
CA CYS A 200 -0.63 -4.99 4.84
C CYS A 200 0.31 -3.80 4.65
N ILE A 201 0.88 -3.26 5.72
CA ILE A 201 1.76 -2.08 5.69
C ILE A 201 2.88 -2.18 4.65
N PRO A 202 3.68 -3.28 4.57
CA PRO A 202 4.77 -3.35 3.60
C PRO A 202 4.30 -3.22 2.14
N VAL A 203 3.16 -3.84 1.81
CA VAL A 203 2.58 -3.74 0.45
C VAL A 203 2.08 -2.34 0.15
N ASP A 204 1.39 -1.72 1.11
CA ASP A 204 0.85 -0.38 0.97
C ASP A 204 1.97 0.66 0.83
N VAL A 205 3.02 0.56 1.64
CA VAL A 205 4.23 1.40 1.55
C VAL A 205 4.88 1.27 0.18
N VAL A 206 5.15 0.04 -0.26
CA VAL A 206 5.85 -0.22 -1.53
C VAL A 206 5.01 0.20 -2.72
N SER A 207 3.74 -0.17 -2.76
CA SER A 207 2.87 0.20 -3.88
C SER A 207 2.68 1.72 -3.97
N ALA A 208 2.45 2.40 -2.84
CA ALA A 208 2.34 3.84 -2.79
C ALA A 208 3.65 4.55 -3.22
N TYR A 209 4.82 4.04 -2.77
CA TYR A 209 6.13 4.55 -3.19
C TYR A 209 6.32 4.41 -4.71
N LEU A 210 6.02 3.24 -5.27
CA LEU A 210 6.14 3.01 -6.71
C LEU A 210 5.17 3.88 -7.52
N PHE A 211 3.93 4.07 -7.07
CA PHE A 211 3.00 5.00 -7.72
C PHE A 211 3.47 6.46 -7.68
N ARG A 212 4.21 6.86 -6.66
CA ARG A 212 4.77 8.21 -6.54
C ARG A 212 6.01 8.41 -7.40
N THR A 213 6.89 7.41 -7.49
CA THR A 213 8.21 7.53 -8.12
C THR A 213 8.23 7.12 -9.59
N ILE A 214 7.34 6.23 -10.01
CA ILE A 214 7.22 5.81 -11.41
C ILE A 214 6.17 6.66 -12.11
N PRO A 215 6.57 7.54 -13.05
CA PRO A 215 5.63 8.46 -13.68
C PRO A 215 4.69 7.76 -14.65
N TYR A 216 3.50 8.31 -14.79
CA TYR A 216 2.61 7.96 -15.89
C TYR A 216 3.13 8.56 -17.21
N THR A 217 3.63 7.72 -18.10
CA THR A 217 4.34 8.15 -19.33
C THR A 217 3.47 8.17 -20.59
N SER A 218 2.25 7.59 -20.56
CA SER A 218 1.37 7.59 -21.72
C SER A 218 0.85 9.00 -22.03
N SER A 219 0.86 9.37 -23.31
CA SER A 219 0.23 10.61 -23.80
C SER A 219 -1.30 10.50 -23.92
N LYS A 220 -1.85 9.31 -23.73
CA LYS A 220 -3.27 9.00 -23.80
C LYS A 220 -3.81 8.68 -22.42
N SER A 221 -5.08 8.98 -22.15
CA SER A 221 -5.73 8.73 -20.88
C SER A 221 -6.94 7.81 -21.01
N ARG A 222 -6.88 6.85 -21.94
CA ARG A 222 -7.91 5.84 -22.11
C ARG A 222 -7.91 4.84 -20.95
N LEU A 223 -8.99 4.11 -20.78
CA LEU A 223 -9.07 3.05 -19.77
C LEU A 223 -7.88 2.07 -19.91
N LEU A 224 -7.53 1.62 -21.12
CA LEU A 224 -6.40 0.73 -21.36
C LEU A 224 -5.07 1.30 -20.82
N ASP A 225 -4.81 2.58 -21.09
CA ASP A 225 -3.56 3.24 -20.66
C ASP A 225 -3.47 3.29 -19.13
N GLN A 226 -4.58 3.64 -18.46
CA GLN A 226 -4.66 3.72 -16.99
C GLN A 226 -4.62 2.35 -16.33
N MET A 227 -5.33 1.36 -16.91
CA MET A 227 -5.31 -0.03 -16.43
C MET A 227 -3.89 -0.59 -16.46
N LEU A 228 -3.20 -0.44 -17.60
CA LEU A 228 -1.85 -0.97 -17.76
C LEU A 228 -0.83 -0.26 -16.86
N TYR A 229 -0.88 1.07 -16.76
CA TYR A 229 0.00 1.77 -15.84
C TYR A 229 -0.14 1.25 -14.41
N ARG A 230 -1.38 1.23 -13.89
CA ARG A 230 -1.63 0.78 -12.51
C ARG A 230 -1.39 -0.72 -12.35
N GLY A 231 -1.76 -1.51 -13.34
CA GLY A 231 -1.53 -2.96 -13.35
C GLY A 231 -0.06 -3.34 -13.36
N LYS A 232 0.79 -2.60 -14.12
CA LYS A 232 2.25 -2.76 -14.11
C LYS A 232 2.85 -2.46 -12.74
N VAL A 233 2.39 -1.40 -12.07
CA VAL A 233 2.86 -1.07 -10.71
C VAL A 233 2.49 -2.19 -9.73
N MET A 234 1.26 -2.71 -9.78
CA MET A 234 0.86 -3.83 -8.91
C MET A 234 1.59 -5.13 -9.27
N TYR A 235 1.84 -5.40 -10.55
CA TYR A 235 2.69 -6.52 -10.99
C TYR A 235 4.11 -6.39 -10.43
N LEU A 236 4.73 -5.20 -10.55
CA LEU A 236 6.06 -4.94 -10.00
C LEU A 236 6.07 -5.10 -8.48
N THR A 237 5.06 -4.57 -7.78
CA THR A 237 4.89 -4.76 -6.33
C THR A 237 4.89 -6.26 -5.98
N ALA A 238 4.15 -7.08 -6.73
CA ALA A 238 4.12 -8.52 -6.52
C ALA A 238 5.50 -9.18 -6.72
N GLN A 239 6.29 -8.71 -7.69
CA GLN A 239 7.64 -9.24 -7.92
C GLN A 239 8.64 -8.82 -6.82
N ILE A 240 8.44 -7.66 -6.20
CA ILE A 240 9.28 -7.18 -5.09
C ILE A 240 9.15 -8.06 -3.84
N PHE A 241 8.04 -8.75 -3.64
CA PHE A 241 7.84 -9.65 -2.50
C PHE A 241 7.97 -11.12 -2.91
N ASP A 242 8.65 -11.96 -2.08
CA ASP A 242 8.92 -13.37 -2.45
C ASP A 242 7.71 -14.29 -2.36
N ASN A 243 6.79 -14.03 -1.42
CA ASN A 243 5.78 -14.99 -1.01
C ASN A 243 4.36 -14.45 -0.98
N LEU A 244 4.15 -13.20 -1.43
CA LEU A 244 2.82 -12.63 -1.46
C LEU A 244 2.00 -13.22 -2.61
N LYS A 245 0.77 -13.56 -2.29
CA LYS A 245 -0.22 -13.99 -3.29
C LYS A 245 -0.84 -12.75 -3.94
N GLY A 246 -1.33 -12.90 -5.16
CA GLY A 246 -1.91 -11.78 -5.89
C GLY A 246 -3.07 -11.08 -5.18
N HIS A 247 -3.89 -11.84 -4.43
CA HIS A 247 -4.97 -11.23 -3.64
C HIS A 247 -4.45 -10.32 -2.51
N GLU A 248 -3.33 -10.67 -1.88
CA GLU A 248 -2.71 -9.86 -0.82
C GLU A 248 -2.18 -8.55 -1.39
N VAL A 249 -1.54 -8.59 -2.57
CA VAL A 249 -1.06 -7.39 -3.26
C VAL A 249 -2.22 -6.50 -3.72
N MET A 250 -3.32 -7.10 -4.21
CA MET A 250 -4.51 -6.34 -4.59
C MET A 250 -5.34 -5.85 -3.39
N GLY A 251 -5.03 -6.29 -2.18
CA GLY A 251 -5.85 -6.01 -1.00
C GLY A 251 -7.24 -6.63 -1.09
N TRP A 252 -7.37 -7.77 -1.76
CA TRP A 252 -8.61 -8.52 -1.93
C TRP A 252 -8.68 -9.73 -1.01
N THR A 253 -9.88 -10.26 -0.79
CA THR A 253 -10.01 -11.59 -0.19
C THR A 253 -9.59 -12.66 -1.19
N LYS A 254 -9.27 -13.85 -0.68
CA LYS A 254 -8.95 -15.00 -1.54
C LYS A 254 -10.12 -15.34 -2.46
N GLU A 255 -11.36 -15.26 -1.96
CA GLU A 255 -12.58 -15.54 -2.69
C GLU A 255 -12.80 -14.54 -3.84
N GLN A 256 -12.53 -13.25 -3.61
CA GLN A 256 -12.59 -12.20 -4.65
C GLN A 256 -11.58 -12.48 -5.77
N TRP A 257 -10.37 -12.86 -5.42
CA TRP A 257 -9.35 -13.23 -6.39
C TRP A 257 -9.74 -14.47 -7.20
N GLU A 258 -10.19 -15.54 -6.53
CA GLU A 258 -10.64 -16.77 -7.18
C GLU A 258 -11.83 -16.51 -8.11
N TRP A 259 -12.76 -15.63 -7.71
CA TRP A 259 -13.86 -15.20 -8.56
C TRP A 259 -13.35 -14.51 -9.83
N CYS A 260 -12.40 -13.58 -9.71
CA CYS A 260 -11.80 -12.90 -10.86
C CYS A 260 -11.13 -13.89 -11.83
N VAL A 261 -10.29 -14.78 -11.32
CA VAL A 261 -9.60 -15.80 -12.12
C VAL A 261 -10.60 -16.73 -12.84
N LYS A 262 -11.64 -17.17 -12.14
CA LYS A 262 -12.68 -18.03 -12.72
C LYS A 262 -13.46 -17.32 -13.83
N ASN A 263 -13.68 -16.02 -13.72
CA ASN A 263 -14.50 -15.23 -14.65
C ASN A 263 -13.65 -14.40 -15.64
N GLU A 264 -12.32 -14.54 -15.64
CA GLU A 264 -11.38 -13.70 -16.39
C GLU A 264 -11.77 -13.54 -17.87
N ARG A 265 -12.08 -14.66 -18.52
CA ARG A 265 -12.52 -14.66 -19.92
C ARG A 265 -13.82 -13.90 -20.13
N ALA A 266 -14.81 -14.09 -19.29
CA ALA A 266 -16.09 -13.41 -19.41
C ALA A 266 -15.95 -11.90 -19.15
N ILE A 267 -15.15 -11.52 -18.17
CA ILE A 267 -14.80 -10.12 -17.86
C ILE A 267 -14.14 -9.47 -19.09
N TRP A 268 -13.13 -10.15 -19.66
CA TRP A 268 -12.41 -9.63 -20.82
C TRP A 268 -13.35 -9.40 -22.03
N HIS A 269 -14.18 -10.40 -22.34
CA HIS A 269 -15.19 -10.27 -23.42
C HIS A 269 -16.14 -9.11 -23.17
N LEU A 270 -16.62 -8.93 -21.94
CA LEU A 270 -17.51 -7.82 -21.58
C LEU A 270 -16.86 -6.46 -21.83
N VAL A 271 -15.60 -6.29 -21.41
CA VAL A 271 -14.85 -5.04 -21.60
C VAL A 271 -14.62 -4.75 -23.08
N MET A 272 -14.32 -5.80 -23.88
CA MET A 272 -14.14 -5.69 -25.33
C MET A 272 -15.45 -5.35 -26.07
N ASP A 273 -16.54 -6.01 -25.75
CA ASP A 273 -17.85 -5.81 -26.36
C ASP A 273 -18.40 -4.41 -26.08
N LYS A 274 -18.18 -3.89 -24.88
CA LYS A 274 -18.50 -2.50 -24.50
C LYS A 274 -17.56 -1.47 -25.11
N ARG A 275 -16.43 -1.89 -25.69
CA ARG A 275 -15.34 -1.05 -26.20
C ARG A 275 -14.78 -0.08 -25.14
N ASP A 276 -14.85 -0.48 -23.86
CA ASP A 276 -14.48 0.39 -22.75
C ASP A 276 -12.98 0.70 -22.72
N LEU A 277 -12.12 -0.19 -23.25
CA LEU A 277 -10.66 0.02 -23.30
C LEU A 277 -10.23 1.35 -23.91
N PHE A 278 -11.01 1.88 -24.85
CA PHE A 278 -10.67 3.10 -25.59
C PHE A 278 -11.38 4.34 -25.06
N LYS A 279 -12.22 4.19 -24.06
CA LYS A 279 -12.95 5.29 -23.42
C LYS A 279 -12.04 6.13 -22.53
N THR A 280 -12.36 7.43 -22.46
CA THR A 280 -11.65 8.43 -21.65
C THR A 280 -12.58 9.12 -20.65
N GLU A 281 -13.86 8.80 -20.67
CA GLU A 281 -14.87 9.36 -19.78
C GLU A 281 -14.58 8.99 -18.32
N SER A 282 -14.51 10.02 -17.49
CA SER A 282 -14.16 9.86 -16.08
C SER A 282 -15.02 8.82 -15.36
N LEU A 283 -16.32 8.77 -15.66
CA LEU A 283 -17.25 7.82 -15.03
C LEU A 283 -16.87 6.37 -15.35
N VAL A 284 -16.47 6.08 -16.60
CA VAL A 284 -16.02 4.74 -16.99
C VAL A 284 -14.70 4.41 -16.29
N LEU A 285 -13.73 5.33 -16.33
CA LEU A 285 -12.43 5.12 -15.72
C LEU A 285 -12.58 4.85 -14.21
N THR A 286 -13.33 5.68 -13.49
CA THR A 286 -13.54 5.51 -12.06
C THR A 286 -14.27 4.21 -11.74
N GLY A 287 -15.22 3.79 -12.57
CA GLY A 287 -15.95 2.53 -12.40
C GLY A 287 -15.06 1.29 -12.42
N TYR A 288 -13.98 1.30 -13.22
CA TYR A 288 -13.02 0.18 -13.30
C TYR A 288 -11.81 0.31 -12.37
N LEU A 289 -11.36 1.52 -12.05
CA LEU A 289 -10.05 1.77 -11.46
C LEU A 289 -10.08 2.18 -10.00
N ASN A 290 -11.20 2.75 -9.54
CA ASN A 290 -11.27 3.23 -8.17
C ASN A 290 -11.57 2.10 -7.19
N ASP A 291 -11.17 2.34 -5.96
CA ASP A 291 -11.55 1.50 -4.84
C ASP A 291 -13.06 1.57 -4.60
N GLY A 292 -13.62 0.46 -4.17
CA GLY A 292 -15.06 0.34 -3.94
C GLY A 292 -15.44 -1.08 -3.52
N PRO A 293 -16.68 -1.27 -3.07
CA PRO A 293 -17.16 -2.59 -2.68
C PRO A 293 -17.23 -3.56 -3.86
N PHE A 294 -17.44 -3.04 -5.08
CA PHE A 294 -17.52 -3.82 -6.31
C PHE A 294 -17.26 -2.94 -7.54
N THR A 295 -16.94 -3.58 -8.66
CA THR A 295 -16.81 -2.92 -9.98
C THR A 295 -18.16 -2.97 -10.69
N SER A 296 -18.94 -1.89 -10.60
CA SER A 296 -20.32 -1.79 -11.12
C SER A 296 -20.42 -2.04 -12.62
N GLU A 297 -19.38 -1.70 -13.37
CA GLU A 297 -19.30 -1.89 -14.82
C GLU A 297 -19.34 -3.37 -15.24
N VAL A 298 -19.04 -4.28 -14.31
CA VAL A 298 -18.98 -5.73 -14.55
C VAL A 298 -20.03 -6.48 -13.77
N SER A 299 -19.99 -6.46 -12.44
CA SER A 299 -20.91 -7.19 -11.57
C SER A 299 -20.78 -6.71 -10.13
N GLN A 300 -21.82 -6.94 -9.32
CA GLN A 300 -21.76 -6.75 -7.87
C GLN A 300 -20.85 -7.78 -7.16
N ASP A 301 -20.54 -8.89 -7.81
CA ASP A 301 -19.59 -9.89 -7.31
C ASP A 301 -18.13 -9.56 -7.67
N ALA A 302 -17.90 -8.65 -8.62
CA ALA A 302 -16.59 -8.24 -9.06
C ALA A 302 -15.99 -7.25 -8.04
N PRO A 303 -14.84 -7.51 -7.43
CA PRO A 303 -14.25 -6.58 -6.47
C PRO A 303 -13.93 -5.21 -7.11
N GLY A 304 -13.80 -4.18 -6.29
CA GLY A 304 -13.31 -2.87 -6.76
C GLY A 304 -11.92 -2.96 -7.39
N ARG A 305 -11.55 -2.00 -8.20
CA ARG A 305 -10.26 -1.94 -8.92
C ARG A 305 -10.01 -3.08 -9.92
N LEU A 306 -11.08 -3.70 -10.42
CA LEU A 306 -10.97 -4.82 -11.37
C LEU A 306 -10.16 -4.46 -12.63
N GLY A 307 -10.25 -3.21 -13.09
CA GLY A 307 -9.44 -2.72 -14.21
C GLY A 307 -7.94 -2.76 -13.93
N ILE A 308 -7.52 -2.50 -12.70
CA ILE A 308 -6.12 -2.61 -12.30
C ILE A 308 -5.65 -4.07 -12.37
N TRP A 309 -6.48 -4.99 -11.89
CA TRP A 309 -6.19 -6.43 -11.99
C TRP A 309 -6.09 -6.90 -13.45
N LEU A 310 -7.00 -6.47 -14.34
CA LEU A 310 -6.90 -6.77 -15.77
C LEU A 310 -5.59 -6.22 -16.36
N GLY A 311 -5.21 -5.00 -15.98
CA GLY A 311 -3.93 -4.41 -16.39
C GLY A 311 -2.73 -5.23 -15.91
N TRP A 312 -2.77 -5.75 -14.69
CA TRP A 312 -1.77 -6.68 -14.17
C TRP A 312 -1.72 -7.96 -15.01
N ARG A 313 -2.87 -8.60 -15.28
CA ARG A 313 -2.92 -9.84 -16.07
C ARG A 313 -2.35 -9.66 -17.49
N ILE A 314 -2.61 -8.49 -18.11
CA ILE A 314 -2.02 -8.15 -19.41
C ILE A 314 -0.50 -7.96 -19.28
N ALA A 315 -0.03 -7.25 -18.26
CA ALA A 315 1.40 -7.05 -18.02
C ALA A 315 2.13 -8.37 -17.72
N GLU A 316 1.52 -9.25 -16.95
CA GLU A 316 2.05 -10.59 -16.67
C GLU A 316 2.17 -11.42 -17.95
N SER A 317 1.11 -11.47 -18.77
CA SER A 317 1.14 -12.14 -20.07
C SER A 317 2.19 -11.54 -21.02
N TYR A 318 2.35 -10.21 -21.01
CA TYR A 318 3.41 -9.54 -21.78
C TYR A 318 4.80 -10.02 -21.34
N MET A 319 5.07 -10.08 -20.05
CA MET A 319 6.35 -10.54 -19.51
C MET A 319 6.60 -12.02 -19.77
N GLU A 320 5.57 -12.85 -19.82
CA GLU A 320 5.67 -14.28 -20.15
C GLU A 320 6.05 -14.52 -21.62
N HIS A 321 5.52 -13.68 -22.54
CA HIS A 321 5.79 -13.81 -23.99
C HIS A 321 7.06 -13.07 -24.44
N ASN A 322 7.61 -12.18 -23.59
CA ASN A 322 8.77 -11.34 -23.94
C ASN A 322 9.90 -11.56 -22.91
N GLU A 323 10.55 -12.72 -22.95
CA GLU A 323 11.54 -13.15 -21.95
C GLU A 323 12.75 -12.22 -21.79
N THR A 324 13.09 -11.42 -22.81
CA THR A 324 14.21 -10.49 -22.79
C THR A 324 13.89 -9.13 -22.16
N VAL A 325 12.61 -8.84 -21.96
CA VAL A 325 12.15 -7.57 -21.36
C VAL A 325 12.42 -7.58 -19.85
N SER A 326 13.09 -6.57 -19.33
CA SER A 326 13.31 -6.40 -17.90
C SER A 326 12.09 -5.79 -17.20
N LEU A 327 12.07 -5.79 -15.85
CA LEU A 327 11.04 -5.07 -15.10
C LEU A 327 11.11 -3.55 -15.36
N GLN A 328 12.33 -3.01 -15.51
CA GLN A 328 12.55 -1.60 -15.84
C GLN A 328 12.00 -1.26 -17.22
N ASP A 329 12.24 -2.14 -18.22
CA ASP A 329 11.70 -1.94 -19.58
C ASP A 329 10.17 -1.98 -19.59
N LEU A 330 9.57 -2.93 -18.86
CA LEU A 330 8.11 -2.99 -18.69
C LEU A 330 7.58 -1.67 -18.10
N MET A 331 8.21 -1.15 -17.06
CA MET A 331 7.75 0.09 -16.42
C MET A 331 7.95 1.32 -17.31
N ALA A 332 9.03 1.37 -18.09
CA ALA A 332 9.35 2.46 -19.01
C ALA A 332 8.44 2.48 -20.26
N GLU A 333 7.89 1.32 -20.69
CA GLU A 333 7.04 1.25 -21.87
C GLU A 333 5.71 1.99 -21.66
N GLY A 334 5.54 3.10 -22.36
CA GLY A 334 4.34 3.96 -22.28
C GLY A 334 3.24 3.63 -23.29
N ASP A 335 3.53 2.79 -24.30
CA ASP A 335 2.53 2.42 -25.30
C ASP A 335 1.72 1.19 -24.84
N ALA A 336 0.58 1.49 -24.23
CA ALA A 336 -0.36 0.48 -23.76
C ALA A 336 -0.91 -0.43 -24.87
N GLN A 337 -1.03 0.09 -26.10
CA GLN A 337 -1.50 -0.69 -27.23
C GLN A 337 -0.45 -1.74 -27.63
N LYS A 338 0.82 -1.34 -27.67
CA LYS A 338 1.93 -2.25 -27.95
C LYS A 338 2.00 -3.37 -26.89
N ILE A 339 1.92 -3.02 -25.61
CA ILE A 339 1.90 -4.03 -24.53
C ILE A 339 0.74 -5.01 -24.72
N LEU A 340 -0.48 -4.52 -25.02
CA LEU A 340 -1.63 -5.36 -25.25
C LEU A 340 -1.43 -6.32 -26.44
N GLU A 341 -0.92 -5.82 -27.57
CA GLU A 341 -0.69 -6.61 -28.77
C GLU A 341 0.39 -7.69 -28.55
N GLU A 342 1.52 -7.30 -27.98
CA GLU A 342 2.66 -8.19 -27.73
C GLU A 342 2.47 -9.12 -26.51
N SER A 343 1.45 -8.85 -25.67
CA SER A 343 1.08 -9.74 -24.57
C SER A 343 0.39 -11.02 -25.04
N TYR A 344 -0.23 -11.00 -26.22
CA TYR A 344 -1.10 -12.08 -26.71
C TYR A 344 -2.21 -12.45 -25.71
N TYR A 345 -2.59 -11.52 -24.84
CA TYR A 345 -3.56 -11.78 -23.77
C TYR A 345 -4.94 -12.14 -24.33
N LYS A 346 -5.31 -13.39 -24.14
CA LYS A 346 -6.58 -14.00 -24.58
C LYS A 346 -7.01 -15.04 -23.55
N PRO A 347 -7.55 -14.63 -22.39
CA PRO A 347 -7.93 -15.53 -21.31
C PRO A 347 -9.07 -16.48 -21.68
#